data_8a2bb6ef7a0d0796c83023f18391259d
#
_entry.id   8a2bb6ef7a0d0796c83023f18391259d
#
_cell.length_a   1.000
_cell.length_b   1.000
_cell.length_c   1.000
_cell.angle_alpha   90.00
_cell.angle_beta   90.00
_cell.angle_gamma   90.00
#
_symmetry.space_group_name_H-M   'P 1'
#
loop_
_entity.id
_entity.type
_entity.pdbx_description
1 polymer ?
#
loop_
_entity_poly.entity_id
_entity_poly.type
_entity_poly.pdbx_seq_one_letter_code
_entity_poly.pdbx_strand_id
1 'polypeptide(L)'
;MAIYHALTDAAMTPLERAHLDLVRRLAGQCMVVLENDGTLPLAEPCPVALFGNGARATVKGGTGSGDVNARFTVSVEEGLEAAGFTVTTKDWLDAQAALTRRLHQDYWTAVEAEAARTGQEPMFVSWADPFVPQEITPFSAASNPAGETAVYVLARNSGEGADRFRSPGDYQLLPGELALLTELGRRYKRLIVLLNVGGVVDAAAIRAVPGVSALVLIGQSGAMGGHAVADVLLGKTDPSGRLASTWAKTYADYPAAATFSHNGGQWHEAYYRESIYVGYRYFDTFGVEPLYPFGYGLGYASFSRETVEADADEHGVRLQVRVVNTGDRPGREVVQVYAAAPYYALEKPRQVLAAFGKTGLLAPGEAETLSLTFPLERLESFSAERCAYVLERGDYLIRVGRHSRDTEPVLRLRLDGDAETRRVRHICPLEEPMETLSRRGAPVPAEERAEPPTVILALL
;
A
#
# COMPACT_ATOMS: atom_id res chain seq x y z
N MET A 1 34.13 6.49 22.62
CA MET A 1 33.19 5.85 21.70
C MET A 1 32.35 4.87 22.52
N ALA A 2 31.04 5.11 22.66
CA ALA A 2 30.21 4.18 23.40
C ALA A 2 30.08 2.87 22.60
N ILE A 3 30.47 1.75 23.18
CA ILE A 3 30.32 0.44 22.57
C ILE A 3 28.92 -0.04 22.97
N TYR A 4 28.01 -0.11 22.01
CA TYR A 4 26.68 -0.68 22.22
C TYR A 4 26.78 -2.20 22.12
N HIS A 5 26.49 -2.89 23.20
CA HIS A 5 26.41 -4.34 23.21
C HIS A 5 24.95 -4.75 23.05
N ALA A 6 24.68 -5.68 22.17
CA ALA A 6 23.38 -6.34 22.10
C ALA A 6 23.13 -7.12 23.40
N LEU A 7 21.92 -7.02 23.91
CA LEU A 7 21.52 -7.83 25.07
C LEU A 7 21.47 -9.32 24.64
N THR A 8 22.15 -10.17 25.39
CA THR A 8 22.17 -11.63 25.18
C THR A 8 21.22 -12.37 26.12
N ASP A 9 20.54 -11.64 27.02
CA ASP A 9 19.57 -12.21 27.94
C ASP A 9 18.34 -12.73 27.18
N ALA A 10 17.95 -13.96 27.44
CA ALA A 10 16.74 -14.55 26.90
C ALA A 10 15.45 -13.93 27.47
N ALA A 11 15.53 -13.29 28.65
CA ALA A 11 14.39 -12.64 29.28
C ALA A 11 14.01 -11.36 28.53
N MET A 12 12.72 -11.22 28.24
CA MET A 12 12.18 -10.02 27.60
C MET A 12 12.13 -8.85 28.57
N THR A 13 12.73 -7.73 28.20
CA THR A 13 12.73 -6.51 28.99
C THR A 13 11.34 -5.84 28.99
N PRO A 14 11.02 -4.98 30.00
CA PRO A 14 9.79 -4.18 29.96
C PRO A 14 9.67 -3.29 28.71
N LEU A 15 10.78 -2.73 28.21
CA LEU A 15 10.81 -1.92 27.01
C LEU A 15 10.44 -2.74 25.75
N GLU A 16 10.99 -3.95 25.61
CA GLU A 16 10.64 -4.84 24.49
C GLU A 16 9.15 -5.20 24.52
N ARG A 17 8.58 -5.49 25.70
CA ARG A 17 7.14 -5.76 25.84
C ARG A 17 6.31 -4.57 25.39
N ALA A 18 6.64 -3.37 25.86
CA ALA A 18 5.93 -2.15 25.48
C ALA A 18 6.00 -1.89 23.96
N HIS A 19 7.16 -2.15 23.35
CA HIS A 19 7.31 -2.02 21.89
C HIS A 19 6.50 -3.07 21.13
N LEU A 20 6.44 -4.32 21.60
CA LEU A 20 5.63 -5.37 20.96
C LEU A 20 4.12 -5.04 21.03
N ASP A 21 3.64 -4.52 22.18
CA ASP A 21 2.26 -4.07 22.32
C ASP A 21 1.95 -2.88 21.40
N LEU A 22 2.92 -1.95 21.24
CA LEU A 22 2.79 -0.82 20.32
C LEU A 22 2.73 -1.32 18.88
N VAL A 23 3.65 -2.21 18.46
CA VAL A 23 3.69 -2.81 17.11
C VAL A 23 2.38 -3.52 16.80
N ARG A 24 1.84 -4.35 17.71
CA ARG A 24 0.56 -5.04 17.52
C ARG A 24 -0.57 -4.05 17.23
N ARG A 25 -0.70 -2.97 18.03
CA ARG A 25 -1.73 -1.95 17.85
C ARG A 25 -1.58 -1.19 16.54
N LEU A 26 -0.35 -0.77 16.20
CA LEU A 26 -0.08 0.00 15.00
C LEU A 26 -0.23 -0.87 13.74
N ALA A 27 0.25 -2.11 13.75
CA ALA A 27 0.12 -3.01 12.60
C ALA A 27 -1.35 -3.18 12.18
N GLY A 28 -2.27 -3.40 13.13
CA GLY A 28 -3.70 -3.49 12.83
C GLY A 28 -4.27 -2.20 12.22
N GLN A 29 -3.84 -1.04 12.73
CA GLN A 29 -4.28 0.26 12.19
C GLN A 29 -3.68 0.60 10.81
N CYS A 30 -2.58 -0.05 10.42
CA CYS A 30 -1.98 0.11 9.09
C CYS A 30 -2.57 -0.85 8.04
N MET A 31 -3.32 -1.88 8.46
CA MET A 31 -3.99 -2.77 7.52
C MET A 31 -5.05 -2.01 6.71
N VAL A 32 -5.17 -2.38 5.44
CA VAL A 32 -6.10 -1.76 4.51
C VAL A 32 -7.14 -2.77 4.07
N VAL A 33 -8.40 -2.56 4.41
CA VAL A 33 -9.49 -3.34 3.84
C VAL A 33 -9.79 -2.82 2.45
N LEU A 34 -9.60 -3.68 1.45
CA LEU A 34 -9.83 -3.36 0.04
C LEU A 34 -11.24 -3.70 -0.40
N GLU A 35 -11.77 -4.83 0.06
CA GLU A 35 -13.14 -5.29 -0.19
C GLU A 35 -13.73 -5.88 1.09
N ASN A 36 -15.02 -5.65 1.33
CA ASN A 36 -15.76 -6.25 2.42
C ASN A 36 -17.27 -6.20 2.12
N ASP A 37 -17.89 -7.35 1.99
CA ASP A 37 -19.35 -7.49 1.76
C ASP A 37 -20.19 -7.39 3.04
N GLY A 38 -19.56 -7.05 4.17
CA GLY A 38 -20.14 -7.05 5.51
C GLY A 38 -19.72 -8.27 6.33
N THR A 39 -18.88 -9.14 5.79
CA THR A 39 -18.31 -10.30 6.52
C THR A 39 -17.44 -9.89 7.68
N LEU A 40 -16.65 -8.83 7.52
CA LEU A 40 -15.79 -8.29 8.57
C LEU A 40 -16.41 -7.06 9.25
N PRO A 41 -16.23 -6.94 10.58
CA PRO A 41 -15.56 -7.86 11.48
C PRO A 41 -16.40 -9.09 11.83
N LEU A 42 -15.73 -10.22 12.10
CA LEU A 42 -16.38 -11.43 12.62
C LEU A 42 -16.88 -11.17 14.05
N ALA A 43 -18.07 -11.67 14.37
CA ALA A 43 -18.68 -11.44 15.68
C ALA A 43 -17.91 -12.09 16.84
N GLU A 44 -17.35 -13.28 16.60
CA GLU A 44 -16.61 -14.06 17.57
C GLU A 44 -15.62 -15.01 16.88
N PRO A 45 -14.62 -15.54 17.61
CA PRO A 45 -13.76 -16.59 17.09
C PRO A 45 -14.58 -17.83 16.71
N CYS A 46 -14.24 -18.45 15.58
CA CYS A 46 -14.96 -19.57 15.02
C CYS A 46 -14.00 -20.60 14.41
N PRO A 47 -14.46 -21.81 14.05
CA PRO A 47 -13.67 -22.71 13.22
C PRO A 47 -13.37 -22.06 11.85
N VAL A 48 -12.10 -22.06 11.47
CA VAL A 48 -11.62 -21.51 10.20
C VAL A 48 -10.79 -22.51 9.44
N ALA A 49 -11.02 -22.62 8.14
CA ALA A 49 -10.15 -23.33 7.23
C ALA A 49 -9.08 -22.34 6.73
N LEU A 50 -7.85 -22.50 7.17
CA LEU A 50 -6.73 -21.62 6.90
C LEU A 50 -5.85 -22.19 5.78
N PHE A 51 -5.59 -21.38 4.76
CA PHE A 51 -4.81 -21.76 3.58
C PHE A 51 -3.82 -20.66 3.18
N GLY A 52 -2.97 -20.99 2.20
CA GLY A 52 -2.03 -20.04 1.62
C GLY A 52 -0.63 -20.15 2.18
N ASN A 53 0.34 -19.73 1.38
CA ASN A 53 1.77 -19.82 1.70
C ASN A 53 2.19 -18.88 2.85
N GLY A 54 1.42 -17.83 3.13
CA GLY A 54 1.69 -16.89 4.22
C GLY A 54 1.07 -17.28 5.57
N ALA A 55 0.27 -18.34 5.64
CA ALA A 55 -0.46 -18.70 6.86
C ALA A 55 0.47 -19.01 8.05
N ARG A 56 1.49 -19.85 7.83
CA ARG A 56 2.56 -20.18 8.80
C ARG A 56 3.86 -19.42 8.54
N ALA A 57 4.18 -19.15 7.27
CA ALA A 57 5.35 -18.39 6.87
C ALA A 57 4.96 -16.92 6.62
N THR A 58 4.38 -16.28 7.63
CA THR A 58 3.97 -14.89 7.57
C THR A 58 5.19 -13.98 7.42
N VAL A 59 5.24 -13.21 6.34
CA VAL A 59 6.33 -12.29 6.04
C VAL A 59 6.24 -11.08 6.97
N LYS A 60 7.23 -10.95 7.86
CA LYS A 60 7.30 -9.86 8.86
C LYS A 60 7.89 -8.57 8.33
N GLY A 61 8.77 -8.66 7.34
CA GLY A 61 9.53 -7.55 6.75
C GLY A 61 10.15 -7.94 5.43
N GLY A 62 10.73 -6.98 4.70
CA GLY A 62 11.37 -7.21 3.42
C GLY A 62 12.67 -8.00 3.53
N THR A 63 13.14 -8.56 2.41
CA THR A 63 14.46 -9.18 2.29
C THR A 63 15.61 -8.18 2.44
N GLY A 64 16.84 -8.66 2.58
CA GLY A 64 18.04 -7.85 2.72
C GLY A 64 18.10 -7.17 4.09
N SER A 65 18.44 -5.90 4.14
CA SER A 65 18.56 -5.12 5.38
C SER A 65 17.22 -4.98 6.15
N GLY A 66 16.10 -5.22 5.50
CA GLY A 66 14.76 -5.25 6.11
C GLY A 66 14.44 -6.52 6.89
N ASP A 67 15.20 -7.61 6.68
CA ASP A 67 15.01 -8.87 7.40
C ASP A 67 15.76 -8.90 8.73
N VAL A 68 15.29 -8.07 9.67
CA VAL A 68 15.89 -7.96 11.00
C VAL A 68 15.67 -9.24 11.83
N ASN A 69 16.67 -9.61 12.63
CA ASN A 69 16.55 -10.70 13.58
C ASN A 69 15.56 -10.35 14.69
N ALA A 70 14.45 -11.05 14.73
CA ALA A 70 13.46 -10.93 15.78
C ALA A 70 13.57 -12.13 16.74
N ARG A 71 13.27 -11.95 18.04
CA ARG A 71 13.21 -13.07 19.02
C ARG A 71 12.21 -14.11 18.60
N PHE A 72 11.09 -13.68 18.03
CA PHE A 72 10.01 -14.52 17.49
C PHE A 72 9.22 -13.72 16.45
N THR A 73 8.43 -14.43 15.69
CA THR A 73 7.43 -13.86 14.78
C THR A 73 6.14 -14.65 15.00
N VAL A 74 5.04 -13.93 15.18
CA VAL A 74 3.71 -14.55 15.29
C VAL A 74 3.11 -14.66 13.91
N SER A 75 2.95 -15.88 13.42
CA SER A 75 2.27 -16.17 12.16
C SER A 75 0.77 -15.88 12.23
N VAL A 76 0.11 -15.82 11.07
CA VAL A 76 -1.35 -15.68 11.03
C VAL A 76 -2.02 -16.85 11.73
N GLU A 77 -1.52 -18.09 11.53
CA GLU A 77 -2.04 -19.28 12.24
C GLU A 77 -1.98 -19.12 13.75
N GLU A 78 -0.80 -18.81 14.29
CA GLU A 78 -0.61 -18.62 15.74
C GLU A 78 -1.45 -17.47 16.30
N GLY A 79 -1.55 -16.38 15.57
CA GLY A 79 -2.36 -15.22 15.96
C GLY A 79 -3.85 -15.53 16.03
N LEU A 80 -4.38 -16.28 15.07
CA LEU A 80 -5.77 -16.73 15.07
C LEU A 80 -6.04 -17.69 16.23
N GLU A 81 -5.19 -18.69 16.45
CA GLU A 81 -5.35 -19.65 17.55
C GLU A 81 -5.28 -18.97 18.93
N ALA A 82 -4.33 -18.06 19.11
CA ALA A 82 -4.21 -17.27 20.33
C ALA A 82 -5.44 -16.37 20.58
N ALA A 83 -6.18 -16.00 19.54
CA ALA A 83 -7.42 -15.24 19.64
C ALA A 83 -8.66 -16.12 19.85
N GLY A 84 -8.51 -17.44 19.85
CA GLY A 84 -9.58 -18.41 20.12
C GLY A 84 -10.19 -19.05 18.88
N PHE A 85 -9.67 -18.80 17.68
CA PHE A 85 -10.08 -19.52 16.47
C PHE A 85 -9.60 -20.97 16.51
N THR A 86 -10.36 -21.87 15.89
CA THR A 86 -9.94 -23.26 15.68
C THR A 86 -9.54 -23.46 14.22
N VAL A 87 -8.25 -23.65 13.96
CA VAL A 87 -7.75 -23.93 12.61
C VAL A 87 -8.02 -25.39 12.25
N THR A 88 -8.84 -25.61 11.21
CA THR A 88 -9.34 -26.96 10.83
C THR A 88 -8.51 -27.64 9.75
N THR A 89 -7.53 -26.97 9.14
CA THR A 89 -6.78 -27.44 7.97
C THR A 89 -5.29 -27.63 8.28
N LYS A 90 -4.97 -28.15 9.47
CA LYS A 90 -3.57 -28.36 9.91
C LYS A 90 -2.79 -29.27 8.95
N ASP A 91 -3.40 -30.35 8.45
CA ASP A 91 -2.75 -31.29 7.53
C ASP A 91 -2.36 -30.59 6.21
N TRP A 92 -3.22 -29.70 5.69
CA TRP A 92 -2.89 -28.91 4.51
C TRP A 92 -1.74 -27.95 4.78
N LEU A 93 -1.73 -27.30 5.94
CA LEU A 93 -0.66 -26.39 6.34
C LEU A 93 0.68 -27.15 6.55
N ASP A 94 0.64 -28.37 7.06
CA ASP A 94 1.82 -29.23 7.19
C ASP A 94 2.39 -29.61 5.82
N ALA A 95 1.52 -29.99 4.87
CA ALA A 95 1.91 -30.28 3.50
C ALA A 95 2.50 -29.06 2.80
N GLN A 96 1.87 -27.88 2.97
CA GLN A 96 2.37 -26.62 2.42
C GLN A 96 3.74 -26.24 3.00
N ALA A 97 3.93 -26.39 4.30
CA ALA A 97 5.23 -26.12 4.93
C ALA A 97 6.31 -27.08 4.42
N ALA A 98 5.98 -28.36 4.20
CA ALA A 98 6.91 -29.34 3.62
C ALA A 98 7.26 -28.98 2.17
N LEU A 99 6.27 -28.61 1.35
CA LEU A 99 6.47 -28.12 -0.01
C LEU A 99 7.40 -26.90 -0.05
N THR A 100 7.13 -25.89 0.78
CA THR A 100 7.94 -24.68 0.86
C THR A 100 9.39 -24.99 1.18
N ARG A 101 9.64 -25.86 2.18
CA ARG A 101 11.02 -26.26 2.53
C ARG A 101 11.72 -26.95 1.36
N ARG A 102 11.04 -27.86 0.64
CA ARG A 102 11.59 -28.52 -0.53
C ARG A 102 11.98 -27.49 -1.62
N LEU A 103 11.06 -26.60 -1.97
CA LEU A 103 11.30 -25.57 -3.00
C LEU A 103 12.47 -24.65 -2.65
N HIS A 104 12.61 -24.26 -1.38
CA HIS A 104 13.76 -23.50 -0.92
C HIS A 104 15.07 -24.29 -1.00
N GLN A 105 15.05 -25.56 -0.65
CA GLN A 105 16.23 -26.41 -0.74
C GLN A 105 16.66 -26.61 -2.20
N ASP A 106 15.72 -26.87 -3.10
CA ASP A 106 15.97 -27.01 -4.54
C ASP A 106 16.55 -25.72 -5.12
N TYR A 107 15.99 -24.57 -4.74
CA TYR A 107 16.49 -23.26 -5.15
C TYR A 107 17.94 -23.02 -4.69
N TRP A 108 18.25 -23.23 -3.41
CA TRP A 108 19.61 -23.03 -2.92
C TRP A 108 20.60 -24.00 -3.53
N THR A 109 20.20 -25.25 -3.80
CA THR A 109 21.01 -26.21 -4.54
C THR A 109 21.36 -25.69 -5.95
N ALA A 110 20.39 -25.08 -6.64
CA ALA A 110 20.60 -24.47 -7.95
C ALA A 110 21.52 -23.23 -7.86
N VAL A 111 21.31 -22.37 -6.86
CA VAL A 111 22.15 -21.17 -6.61
C VAL A 111 23.62 -21.59 -6.36
N GLU A 112 23.86 -22.58 -5.52
CA GLU A 112 25.21 -23.08 -5.22
C GLU A 112 25.87 -23.69 -6.47
N ALA A 113 25.12 -24.44 -7.27
CA ALA A 113 25.62 -25.02 -8.51
C ALA A 113 26.00 -23.92 -9.54
N GLU A 114 25.19 -22.88 -9.68
CA GLU A 114 25.46 -21.77 -10.56
C GLU A 114 26.64 -20.91 -10.07
N ALA A 115 26.74 -20.69 -8.76
CA ALA A 115 27.85 -20.01 -8.14
C ALA A 115 29.19 -20.74 -8.42
N ALA A 116 29.19 -22.07 -8.25
CA ALA A 116 30.35 -22.90 -8.57
C ALA A 116 30.71 -22.88 -10.07
N ARG A 117 29.71 -22.84 -10.95
CA ARG A 117 29.90 -22.78 -12.41
C ARG A 117 30.46 -21.42 -12.88
N THR A 118 30.03 -20.32 -12.27
CA THR A 118 30.37 -18.94 -12.67
C THR A 118 31.52 -18.36 -11.90
N GLY A 119 31.93 -18.96 -10.77
CA GLY A 119 32.91 -18.41 -9.83
C GLY A 119 32.39 -17.21 -9.03
N GLN A 120 31.09 -16.97 -9.01
CA GLN A 120 30.45 -15.90 -8.23
C GLN A 120 30.13 -16.37 -6.81
N GLU A 121 29.97 -15.43 -5.89
CA GLU A 121 29.43 -15.74 -4.57
C GLU A 121 27.94 -16.09 -4.66
N PRO A 122 27.44 -17.09 -3.92
CA PRO A 122 26.03 -17.49 -3.95
C PRO A 122 25.04 -16.35 -3.70
N MET A 123 25.42 -15.37 -2.90
CA MET A 123 24.61 -14.19 -2.62
C MET A 123 24.33 -13.36 -3.89
N PHE A 124 25.32 -13.17 -4.75
CA PHE A 124 25.11 -12.40 -6.01
C PHE A 124 24.26 -13.19 -7.01
N VAL A 125 24.42 -14.52 -7.06
CA VAL A 125 23.57 -15.38 -7.87
C VAL A 125 22.11 -15.30 -7.40
N SER A 126 21.88 -15.38 -6.08
CA SER A 126 20.52 -15.28 -5.51
C SER A 126 19.89 -13.89 -5.67
N TRP A 127 20.68 -12.82 -5.76
CA TRP A 127 20.16 -11.49 -6.05
C TRP A 127 19.78 -11.32 -7.53
N ALA A 128 20.53 -11.96 -8.43
CA ALA A 128 20.23 -11.92 -9.87
C ALA A 128 18.99 -12.76 -10.22
N ASP A 129 18.74 -13.85 -9.48
CA ASP A 129 17.59 -14.73 -9.67
C ASP A 129 16.97 -15.07 -8.30
N PRO A 130 16.15 -14.18 -7.74
CA PRO A 130 15.58 -14.36 -6.41
C PRO A 130 14.54 -15.49 -6.37
N PHE A 131 14.42 -16.10 -5.20
CA PHE A 131 13.42 -17.16 -4.98
C PHE A 131 11.99 -16.65 -5.25
N VAL A 132 11.32 -17.31 -6.17
CA VAL A 132 9.88 -17.13 -6.45
C VAL A 132 9.18 -18.47 -6.28
N PRO A 133 8.13 -18.59 -5.43
CA PRO A 133 7.36 -19.82 -5.31
C PRO A 133 6.80 -20.26 -6.68
N GLN A 134 6.95 -21.55 -7.01
CA GLN A 134 6.47 -22.10 -8.29
C GLN A 134 5.26 -23.00 -8.12
N GLU A 135 5.01 -23.47 -6.91
CA GLU A 135 3.95 -24.42 -6.60
C GLU A 135 3.23 -24.04 -5.30
N ILE A 136 1.99 -24.50 -5.16
CA ILE A 136 1.22 -24.48 -3.92
C ILE A 136 0.55 -25.84 -3.74
N THR A 137 0.38 -26.26 -2.50
CA THR A 137 -0.32 -27.50 -2.16
C THR A 137 -1.76 -27.47 -2.71
N PRO A 138 -2.18 -28.46 -3.51
CA PRO A 138 -3.52 -28.49 -4.07
C PRO A 138 -4.58 -28.71 -2.99
N PHE A 139 -5.82 -28.27 -3.30
CA PHE A 139 -6.97 -28.56 -2.45
C PHE A 139 -7.37 -30.05 -2.53
N SER A 140 -7.71 -30.62 -1.37
CA SER A 140 -8.29 -31.96 -1.29
C SER A 140 -9.63 -31.92 -0.55
N ALA A 141 -10.70 -32.25 -1.23
CA ALA A 141 -12.04 -32.28 -0.63
C ALA A 141 -12.18 -33.35 0.47
N ALA A 142 -11.39 -34.42 0.40
CA ALA A 142 -11.41 -35.49 1.40
C ALA A 142 -10.81 -35.04 2.74
N SER A 143 -9.77 -34.20 2.70
CA SER A 143 -9.07 -33.70 3.89
C SER A 143 -9.61 -32.34 4.36
N ASN A 144 -10.32 -31.61 3.49
CA ASN A 144 -10.80 -30.26 3.79
C ASN A 144 -12.30 -30.15 3.47
N PRO A 145 -13.18 -30.53 4.40
CA PRO A 145 -14.62 -30.46 4.20
C PRO A 145 -15.07 -29.01 4.03
N ALA A 146 -16.23 -28.81 3.38
CA ALA A 146 -16.87 -27.51 3.28
C ALA A 146 -17.18 -26.94 4.67
N GLY A 147 -17.20 -25.62 4.82
CA GLY A 147 -17.41 -24.96 6.09
C GLY A 147 -17.96 -23.54 5.93
N GLU A 148 -18.05 -22.83 7.06
CA GLU A 148 -18.57 -21.47 7.08
C GLU A 148 -17.51 -20.47 6.61
N THR A 149 -16.28 -20.56 7.10
CA THR A 149 -15.25 -19.54 6.90
C THR A 149 -13.94 -20.14 6.44
N ALA A 150 -13.41 -19.66 5.32
CA ALA A 150 -12.04 -19.89 4.88
C ALA A 150 -11.25 -18.59 4.95
N VAL A 151 -9.97 -18.68 5.34
CA VAL A 151 -9.00 -17.60 5.28
C VAL A 151 -7.84 -18.06 4.39
N TYR A 152 -7.52 -17.26 3.38
CA TYR A 152 -6.38 -17.50 2.49
C TYR A 152 -5.34 -16.42 2.66
N VAL A 153 -4.09 -16.77 2.95
CA VAL A 153 -2.98 -15.82 3.13
C VAL A 153 -2.03 -15.91 1.95
N LEU A 154 -2.10 -14.92 1.06
CA LEU A 154 -1.17 -14.78 -0.06
C LEU A 154 0.07 -14.04 0.40
N ALA A 155 1.21 -14.70 0.46
CA ALA A 155 2.48 -14.07 0.80
C ALA A 155 3.35 -13.85 -0.43
N ARG A 156 3.91 -12.62 -0.54
CA ARG A 156 4.98 -12.24 -1.48
C ARG A 156 5.98 -11.40 -0.70
N ASN A 157 7.21 -11.87 -0.65
CA ASN A 157 8.27 -11.07 -0.07
C ASN A 157 8.74 -10.03 -1.11
N SER A 158 9.08 -8.85 -0.66
CA SER A 158 9.75 -7.82 -1.45
C SER A 158 10.66 -7.03 -0.53
N GLY A 159 11.79 -6.58 -1.06
CA GLY A 159 12.78 -5.87 -0.30
C GLY A 159 14.02 -5.62 -1.16
N GLU A 160 15.15 -5.54 -0.51
CA GLU A 160 16.44 -5.33 -1.14
C GLU A 160 16.86 -6.54 -1.99
N GLY A 161 17.53 -6.32 -3.10
CA GLY A 161 18.18 -7.36 -3.91
C GLY A 161 17.70 -7.45 -5.35
N ALA A 162 16.40 -7.47 -5.62
CA ALA A 162 15.88 -7.55 -6.98
C ALA A 162 14.52 -6.86 -7.13
N ASP A 163 14.25 -6.40 -8.35
CA ASP A 163 12.94 -5.94 -8.75
C ASP A 163 11.94 -7.09 -8.86
N ARG A 164 10.66 -6.77 -8.68
CA ARG A 164 9.57 -7.74 -8.81
C ARG A 164 9.32 -8.10 -10.27
N PHE A 165 9.05 -9.38 -10.52
CA PHE A 165 8.79 -9.89 -11.86
C PHE A 165 7.30 -9.90 -12.18
N ARG A 166 6.97 -9.61 -13.45
CA ARG A 166 5.64 -9.86 -13.99
C ARG A 166 5.49 -11.34 -14.35
N SER A 167 5.45 -12.20 -13.34
CA SER A 167 5.37 -13.65 -13.52
C SER A 167 4.46 -14.30 -12.48
N PRO A 168 3.97 -15.54 -12.74
CA PRO A 168 3.30 -16.34 -11.73
C PRO A 168 4.21 -16.58 -10.51
N GLY A 169 3.62 -16.46 -9.32
CA GLY A 169 4.34 -16.61 -8.05
C GLY A 169 4.95 -15.33 -7.51
N ASP A 170 5.04 -14.26 -8.34
CA ASP A 170 5.45 -12.94 -7.90
C ASP A 170 4.30 -11.93 -8.06
N TYR A 171 4.28 -11.08 -9.11
CA TYR A 171 3.15 -10.17 -9.34
C TYR A 171 1.86 -10.94 -9.62
N GLN A 172 1.91 -11.93 -10.49
CA GLN A 172 0.76 -12.76 -10.84
C GLN A 172 0.59 -13.92 -9.85
N LEU A 173 -0.66 -14.37 -9.69
CA LEU A 173 -0.94 -15.59 -8.95
C LEU A 173 -0.42 -16.81 -9.72
N LEU A 174 0.02 -17.83 -8.98
CA LEU A 174 0.22 -19.15 -9.54
C LEU A 174 -1.12 -19.71 -10.04
N PRO A 175 -1.13 -20.49 -11.14
CA PRO A 175 -2.34 -21.20 -11.56
C PRO A 175 -2.96 -22.03 -10.44
N GLY A 176 -2.13 -22.68 -9.58
CA GLY A 176 -2.58 -23.43 -8.41
C GLY A 176 -3.20 -22.57 -7.33
N GLU A 177 -2.70 -21.35 -7.11
CA GLU A 177 -3.30 -20.39 -6.17
C GLU A 177 -4.70 -19.94 -6.64
N LEU A 178 -4.83 -19.64 -7.93
CA LEU A 178 -6.11 -19.24 -8.50
C LEU A 178 -7.14 -20.40 -8.46
N ALA A 179 -6.69 -21.63 -8.77
CA ALA A 179 -7.52 -22.81 -8.67
C ALA A 179 -7.98 -23.06 -7.23
N LEU A 180 -7.06 -22.94 -6.25
CA LEU A 180 -7.37 -23.08 -4.84
C LEU A 180 -8.37 -22.02 -4.37
N LEU A 181 -8.13 -20.75 -4.66
CA LEU A 181 -9.06 -19.65 -4.31
C LEU A 181 -10.46 -19.89 -4.92
N THR A 182 -10.52 -20.32 -6.18
CA THR A 182 -11.78 -20.63 -6.85
C THR A 182 -12.54 -21.76 -6.15
N GLU A 183 -11.84 -22.82 -5.73
CA GLU A 183 -12.46 -23.92 -5.02
C GLU A 183 -12.91 -23.50 -3.60
N LEU A 184 -12.13 -22.66 -2.91
CA LEU A 184 -12.51 -22.14 -1.60
C LEU A 184 -13.76 -21.25 -1.69
N GLY A 185 -13.84 -20.35 -2.67
CA GLY A 185 -15.01 -19.51 -2.89
C GLY A 185 -16.31 -20.29 -3.21
N ARG A 186 -16.18 -21.50 -3.77
CA ARG A 186 -17.33 -22.39 -4.03
C ARG A 186 -17.78 -23.18 -2.81
N ARG A 187 -16.86 -23.50 -1.88
CA ARG A 187 -17.09 -24.42 -0.76
C ARG A 187 -17.38 -23.76 0.56
N TYR A 188 -16.88 -22.54 0.76
CA TYR A 188 -17.06 -21.81 2.01
C TYR A 188 -18.01 -20.65 1.80
N LYS A 189 -18.84 -20.36 2.78
CA LYS A 189 -19.80 -19.25 2.70
C LYS A 189 -19.09 -17.89 2.75
N ARG A 190 -17.94 -17.83 3.43
CA ARG A 190 -17.10 -16.64 3.56
C ARG A 190 -15.68 -16.99 3.21
N LEU A 191 -15.12 -16.34 2.20
CA LEU A 191 -13.72 -16.41 1.85
C LEU A 191 -13.05 -15.06 2.12
N ILE A 192 -12.19 -15.02 3.12
CA ILE A 192 -11.40 -13.85 3.48
C ILE A 192 -9.99 -14.03 2.91
N VAL A 193 -9.55 -13.11 2.06
CA VAL A 193 -8.20 -13.14 1.49
C VAL A 193 -7.34 -12.08 2.14
N LEU A 194 -6.20 -12.50 2.69
CA LEU A 194 -5.21 -11.65 3.34
C LEU A 194 -3.98 -11.54 2.44
N LEU A 195 -3.61 -10.31 2.07
CA LEU A 195 -2.44 -10.00 1.27
C LEU A 195 -1.26 -9.66 2.18
N ASN A 196 -0.41 -10.63 2.43
CA ASN A 196 0.85 -10.48 3.17
C ASN A 196 1.97 -10.14 2.16
N VAL A 197 1.91 -8.94 1.59
CA VAL A 197 2.77 -8.53 0.47
C VAL A 197 3.44 -7.19 0.75
N GLY A 198 4.68 -7.04 0.33
CA GLY A 198 5.44 -5.79 0.46
C GLY A 198 5.27 -4.83 -0.71
N GLY A 199 4.63 -5.25 -1.79
CA GLY A 199 4.34 -4.46 -2.99
C GLY A 199 3.04 -4.89 -3.65
N VAL A 200 2.70 -4.29 -4.79
CA VAL A 200 1.48 -4.61 -5.53
C VAL A 200 1.50 -6.04 -6.10
N VAL A 201 0.34 -6.69 -6.15
CA VAL A 201 0.10 -7.97 -6.82
C VAL A 201 -1.13 -7.86 -7.71
N ASP A 202 -1.39 -8.86 -8.53
CA ASP A 202 -2.59 -8.93 -9.37
C ASP A 202 -3.86 -9.17 -8.52
N ALA A 203 -4.28 -8.12 -7.83
CA ALA A 203 -5.49 -8.15 -7.01
C ALA A 203 -6.77 -8.23 -7.87
N ALA A 204 -6.72 -7.85 -9.16
CA ALA A 204 -7.86 -7.98 -10.05
C ALA A 204 -8.22 -9.46 -10.27
N ALA A 205 -7.22 -10.33 -10.40
CA ALA A 205 -7.44 -11.77 -10.50
C ALA A 205 -8.09 -12.35 -9.23
N ILE A 206 -7.71 -11.86 -8.04
CA ILE A 206 -8.31 -12.28 -6.76
C ILE A 206 -9.76 -11.78 -6.67
N ARG A 207 -10.00 -10.51 -6.97
CA ARG A 207 -11.33 -9.89 -6.95
C ARG A 207 -12.31 -10.57 -7.90
N ALA A 208 -11.82 -11.13 -9.00
CA ALA A 208 -12.63 -11.86 -9.97
C ALA A 208 -13.05 -13.25 -9.50
N VAL A 209 -12.46 -13.78 -8.41
CA VAL A 209 -12.84 -15.09 -7.86
C VAL A 209 -14.23 -14.99 -7.19
N PRO A 210 -15.24 -15.76 -7.65
CA PRO A 210 -16.54 -15.77 -7.00
C PRO A 210 -16.45 -16.25 -5.56
N GLY A 211 -17.16 -15.58 -4.63
CA GLY A 211 -17.24 -15.95 -3.21
C GLY A 211 -16.15 -15.32 -2.33
N VAL A 212 -15.28 -14.49 -2.86
CA VAL A 212 -14.40 -13.63 -2.02
C VAL A 212 -15.28 -12.61 -1.30
N SER A 213 -15.37 -12.74 0.02
CA SER A 213 -16.18 -11.90 0.91
C SER A 213 -15.43 -10.68 1.43
N ALA A 214 -14.12 -10.83 1.63
CA ALA A 214 -13.26 -9.73 2.05
C ALA A 214 -11.84 -9.89 1.49
N LEU A 215 -11.21 -8.76 1.15
CA LEU A 215 -9.84 -8.67 0.71
C LEU A 215 -9.12 -7.63 1.59
N VAL A 216 -8.08 -8.05 2.30
CA VAL A 216 -7.36 -7.21 3.26
C VAL A 216 -5.87 -7.21 2.97
N LEU A 217 -5.29 -6.04 2.72
CA LEU A 217 -3.85 -5.87 2.67
C LEU A 217 -3.32 -5.79 4.11
N ILE A 218 -2.67 -6.85 4.56
CA ILE A 218 -2.02 -6.90 5.87
C ILE A 218 -0.57 -6.42 5.81
N GLY A 219 0.00 -6.30 4.60
CA GLY A 219 1.38 -5.86 4.39
C GLY A 219 2.41 -6.77 5.05
N GLN A 220 3.57 -6.22 5.37
CA GLN A 220 4.64 -6.86 6.15
C GLN A 220 4.57 -6.31 7.59
N SER A 221 3.78 -6.95 8.44
CA SER A 221 3.25 -6.39 9.69
C SER A 221 4.18 -6.57 10.92
N GLY A 222 5.46 -6.92 10.71
CA GLY A 222 6.42 -7.09 11.81
C GLY A 222 6.17 -8.33 12.66
N ALA A 223 6.86 -8.41 13.80
CA ALA A 223 6.87 -9.59 14.66
C ALA A 223 5.49 -9.99 15.24
N MET A 224 4.58 -9.04 15.39
CA MET A 224 3.25 -9.24 16.00
C MET A 224 2.14 -9.34 14.95
N GLY A 225 2.49 -9.51 13.66
CA GLY A 225 1.55 -9.48 12.54
C GLY A 225 0.34 -10.40 12.69
N GLY A 226 0.54 -11.64 13.09
CA GLY A 226 -0.56 -12.59 13.27
C GLY A 226 -1.57 -12.18 14.35
N HIS A 227 -1.09 -11.63 15.48
CA HIS A 227 -2.00 -11.10 16.52
C HIS A 227 -2.77 -9.87 16.00
N ALA A 228 -2.10 -8.96 15.28
CA ALA A 228 -2.75 -7.79 14.70
C ALA A 228 -3.83 -8.17 13.66
N VAL A 229 -3.57 -9.21 12.86
CA VAL A 229 -4.57 -9.78 11.93
C VAL A 229 -5.80 -10.28 12.69
N ALA A 230 -5.61 -11.09 13.73
CA ALA A 230 -6.73 -11.59 14.53
C ALA A 230 -7.54 -10.46 15.18
N ASP A 231 -6.86 -9.41 15.69
CA ASP A 231 -7.52 -8.24 16.27
C ASP A 231 -8.36 -7.46 15.22
N VAL A 232 -7.88 -7.35 13.99
CA VAL A 232 -8.62 -6.74 12.89
C VAL A 232 -9.80 -7.62 12.49
N LEU A 233 -9.61 -8.92 12.27
CA LEU A 233 -10.71 -9.81 11.87
C LEU A 233 -11.86 -9.86 12.90
N LEU A 234 -11.56 -9.64 14.18
CA LEU A 234 -12.56 -9.58 15.27
C LEU A 234 -13.06 -8.15 15.57
N GLY A 235 -12.61 -7.14 14.84
CA GLY A 235 -13.00 -5.75 15.09
C GLY A 235 -12.47 -5.17 16.41
N LYS A 236 -11.50 -5.82 17.07
CA LYS A 236 -10.81 -5.27 18.25
C LYS A 236 -9.92 -4.08 17.89
N THR A 237 -9.46 -4.04 16.65
CA THR A 237 -8.74 -2.91 16.06
C THR A 237 -9.46 -2.52 14.77
N ASP A 238 -9.81 -1.22 14.64
CA ASP A 238 -10.34 -0.67 13.40
C ASP A 238 -9.22 -0.56 12.36
N PRO A 239 -9.35 -1.22 11.18
CA PRO A 239 -8.39 -1.11 10.08
C PRO A 239 -8.56 0.27 9.43
N SER A 240 -7.66 1.17 9.74
CA SER A 240 -7.71 2.56 9.28
C SER A 240 -6.50 2.94 8.42
N GLY A 241 -5.83 1.94 7.86
CA GLY A 241 -4.79 2.11 6.86
C GLY A 241 -5.36 2.63 5.53
N ARG A 242 -4.50 3.28 4.74
CA ARG A 242 -4.82 3.75 3.40
C ARG A 242 -3.71 3.35 2.45
N LEU A 243 -4.07 2.99 1.21
CA LEU A 243 -3.10 2.61 0.19
C LEU A 243 -2.09 3.75 -0.06
N ALA A 244 -0.81 3.44 0.08
CA ALA A 244 0.29 4.35 -0.26
C ALA A 244 0.68 4.25 -1.75
N SER A 245 -0.01 3.44 -2.53
CA SER A 245 0.21 3.24 -3.97
C SER A 245 -1.12 3.10 -4.70
N THR A 246 -1.10 3.31 -6.03
CA THR A 246 -2.25 3.03 -6.90
C THR A 246 -2.15 1.60 -7.41
N TRP A 247 -3.21 0.83 -7.28
CA TRP A 247 -3.29 -0.54 -7.78
C TRP A 247 -4.03 -0.55 -9.12
N ALA A 248 -3.34 -0.97 -10.17
CA ALA A 248 -3.88 -1.02 -11.52
C ALA A 248 -4.87 -2.16 -11.72
N LYS A 249 -5.79 -2.04 -12.69
CA LYS A 249 -6.64 -3.16 -13.14
C LYS A 249 -5.83 -4.21 -13.88
N THR A 250 -4.85 -3.76 -14.68
CA THR A 250 -3.90 -4.62 -15.37
C THR A 250 -2.49 -4.09 -15.23
N TYR A 251 -1.50 -4.95 -15.32
CA TYR A 251 -0.10 -4.53 -15.27
C TYR A 251 0.25 -3.50 -16.36
N ALA A 252 -0.37 -3.63 -17.54
CA ALA A 252 -0.14 -2.73 -18.67
C ALA A 252 -0.61 -1.29 -18.43
N ASP A 253 -1.44 -1.05 -17.41
CA ASP A 253 -1.91 0.30 -17.06
C ASP A 253 -0.83 1.14 -16.35
N TYR A 254 0.26 0.53 -15.87
CA TYR A 254 1.37 1.29 -15.31
C TYR A 254 2.21 1.94 -16.41
N PRO A 255 2.62 3.22 -16.28
CA PRO A 255 3.29 3.95 -17.36
C PRO A 255 4.63 3.33 -17.79
N ALA A 256 5.35 2.67 -16.87
CA ALA A 256 6.61 1.99 -17.13
C ALA A 256 6.48 0.48 -17.31
N ALA A 257 5.25 -0.06 -17.49
CA ALA A 257 5.00 -1.51 -17.54
C ALA A 257 5.83 -2.27 -18.58
N ALA A 258 6.12 -1.64 -19.74
CA ALA A 258 6.85 -2.25 -20.84
C ALA A 258 8.38 -2.16 -20.67
N THR A 259 8.87 -1.24 -19.83
CA THR A 259 10.29 -0.90 -19.75
C THR A 259 10.89 -1.04 -18.35
N PHE A 260 10.05 -1.33 -17.33
CA PHE A 260 10.53 -1.47 -15.97
C PHE A 260 11.38 -2.72 -15.81
N SER A 261 12.65 -2.52 -15.40
CA SER A 261 13.58 -3.58 -15.05
C SER A 261 13.65 -4.70 -16.11
N HIS A 262 13.43 -5.96 -15.72
CA HIS A 262 13.53 -7.13 -16.58
C HIS A 262 12.46 -7.21 -17.67
N ASN A 263 11.36 -6.49 -17.55
CA ASN A 263 10.24 -6.57 -18.51
C ASN A 263 10.60 -5.99 -19.88
N GLY A 264 11.55 -5.04 -19.94
CA GLY A 264 12.02 -4.43 -21.18
C GLY A 264 13.30 -5.05 -21.75
N GLY A 265 13.92 -6.01 -21.06
CA GLY A 265 15.17 -6.65 -21.48
C GLY A 265 16.43 -5.79 -21.33
N GLN A 266 16.32 -4.55 -20.88
CA GLN A 266 17.41 -3.61 -20.68
C GLN A 266 17.49 -3.21 -19.20
N TRP A 267 18.11 -4.03 -18.39
CA TRP A 267 18.23 -3.76 -16.95
C TRP A 267 19.46 -2.93 -16.56
N HIS A 268 20.40 -2.70 -17.50
CA HIS A 268 21.56 -1.84 -17.28
C HIS A 268 21.26 -0.35 -17.42
N GLU A 269 20.20 0.00 -18.18
CA GLU A 269 19.80 1.37 -18.45
C GLU A 269 18.31 1.54 -18.12
N ALA A 270 17.98 2.50 -17.25
CA ALA A 270 16.61 2.83 -16.90
C ALA A 270 16.27 4.24 -17.39
N TYR A 271 15.24 4.32 -18.23
CA TYR A 271 14.72 5.59 -18.76
C TYR A 271 13.42 5.96 -18.06
N TYR A 272 13.44 6.97 -17.19
CA TYR A 272 12.27 7.47 -16.45
C TYR A 272 11.40 8.37 -17.33
N ARG A 273 10.87 7.81 -18.43
CA ARG A 273 10.05 8.55 -19.42
C ARG A 273 8.73 9.01 -18.84
N GLU A 274 8.25 8.37 -17.80
CA GLU A 274 7.07 8.80 -17.05
C GLU A 274 7.29 10.12 -16.30
N SER A 275 8.54 10.53 -16.04
CA SER A 275 8.90 11.78 -15.37
C SER A 275 8.17 11.93 -14.03
N ILE A 276 7.42 13.03 -13.83
CA ILE A 276 6.63 13.29 -12.61
C ILE A 276 5.35 12.43 -12.52
N TYR A 277 4.97 11.73 -13.59
CA TYR A 277 3.72 11.00 -13.70
C TYR A 277 3.85 9.56 -13.20
N VAL A 278 4.08 9.40 -11.88
CA VAL A 278 4.21 8.12 -11.19
C VAL A 278 3.00 7.88 -10.28
N GLY A 279 2.50 6.64 -10.23
CA GLY A 279 1.38 6.24 -9.40
C GLY A 279 0.12 7.08 -9.69
N TYR A 280 -0.59 7.56 -8.64
CA TYR A 280 -1.82 8.34 -8.82
C TYR A 280 -1.62 9.61 -9.66
N ARG A 281 -0.42 10.18 -9.67
CA ARG A 281 -0.12 11.34 -10.52
C ARG A 281 -0.31 11.02 -11.99
N TYR A 282 0.06 9.80 -12.41
CA TYR A 282 -0.21 9.29 -13.75
C TYR A 282 -1.69 8.95 -13.93
N PHE A 283 -2.21 8.05 -13.11
CA PHE A 283 -3.57 7.55 -13.24
C PHE A 283 -4.61 8.69 -13.25
N ASP A 284 -4.47 9.65 -12.34
CA ASP A 284 -5.41 10.78 -12.23
C ASP A 284 -5.26 11.79 -13.38
N THR A 285 -4.04 12.02 -13.86
CA THR A 285 -3.77 12.99 -14.91
C THR A 285 -4.24 12.51 -16.27
N PHE A 286 -3.99 11.24 -16.59
CA PHE A 286 -4.32 10.66 -17.89
C PHE A 286 -5.66 9.91 -17.92
N GLY A 287 -6.42 9.95 -16.83
CA GLY A 287 -7.76 9.35 -16.77
C GLY A 287 -7.75 7.82 -16.80
N VAL A 288 -6.63 7.18 -16.46
CA VAL A 288 -6.54 5.72 -16.35
C VAL A 288 -7.25 5.27 -15.08
N GLU A 289 -8.24 4.38 -15.23
CA GLU A 289 -9.05 3.92 -14.10
C GLU A 289 -8.34 2.85 -13.30
N PRO A 290 -7.99 3.09 -12.02
CA PRO A 290 -7.33 2.11 -11.17
C PRO A 290 -8.30 1.03 -10.68
N LEU A 291 -7.76 -0.11 -10.22
CA LEU A 291 -8.50 -1.08 -9.43
C LEU A 291 -8.78 -0.49 -8.03
N TYR A 292 -7.74 0.04 -7.38
CA TYR A 292 -7.84 0.79 -6.13
C TYR A 292 -6.98 2.06 -6.24
N PRO A 293 -7.57 3.25 -6.03
CA PRO A 293 -6.83 4.50 -6.10
C PRO A 293 -5.87 4.69 -4.91
N PHE A 294 -4.89 5.56 -5.07
CA PHE A 294 -4.04 6.02 -3.97
C PHE A 294 -4.90 6.63 -2.85
N GLY A 295 -4.57 6.30 -1.61
CA GLY A 295 -5.30 6.77 -0.44
C GLY A 295 -6.54 5.96 -0.09
N TYR A 296 -6.94 4.97 -0.91
CA TYR A 296 -8.11 4.12 -0.67
C TYR A 296 -7.95 3.19 0.51
N GLY A 297 -9.03 2.91 1.20
CA GLY A 297 -9.17 1.91 2.24
C GLY A 297 -10.51 2.03 2.95
N LEU A 298 -11.12 0.90 3.27
CA LEU A 298 -12.34 0.79 4.06
C LEU A 298 -11.98 0.64 5.54
N GLY A 299 -12.86 1.09 6.41
CA GLY A 299 -12.87 0.82 7.85
C GLY A 299 -14.15 0.10 8.25
N TYR A 300 -14.32 -0.15 9.55
CA TYR A 300 -15.55 -0.75 10.09
C TYR A 300 -16.57 0.30 10.56
N ALA A 301 -16.15 1.56 10.66
CA ALA A 301 -17.02 2.70 10.97
C ALA A 301 -17.30 3.54 9.71
N SER A 302 -18.36 4.33 9.77
CA SER A 302 -18.72 5.30 8.73
C SER A 302 -18.52 6.71 9.26
N PHE A 303 -18.10 7.63 8.37
CA PHE A 303 -17.79 9.01 8.75
C PHE A 303 -18.41 10.01 7.79
N SER A 304 -18.87 11.14 8.33
CA SER A 304 -19.09 12.36 7.57
C SER A 304 -17.92 13.31 7.78
N ARG A 305 -17.64 14.14 6.75
CA ARG A 305 -16.58 15.15 6.76
C ARG A 305 -17.15 16.47 6.29
N GLU A 306 -16.78 17.54 6.95
CA GLU A 306 -17.17 18.90 6.62
C GLU A 306 -15.95 19.81 6.78
N THR A 307 -15.57 20.53 5.72
CA THR A 307 -14.56 21.58 5.82
C THR A 307 -15.23 22.82 6.43
N VAL A 308 -14.91 23.08 7.69
CA VAL A 308 -15.52 24.20 8.44
C VAL A 308 -14.76 25.51 8.27
N GLU A 309 -13.47 25.43 7.90
CA GLU A 309 -12.63 26.58 7.59
C GLU A 309 -11.61 26.20 6.52
N ALA A 310 -11.36 27.08 5.57
CA ALA A 310 -10.31 26.97 4.55
C ALA A 310 -9.77 28.36 4.25
N ASP A 311 -8.48 28.57 4.49
CA ASP A 311 -7.80 29.86 4.30
C ASP A 311 -6.36 29.66 3.83
N ALA A 312 -5.76 30.71 3.26
CA ALA A 312 -4.37 30.71 2.82
C ALA A 312 -3.74 32.11 2.97
N ASP A 313 -2.44 32.13 3.24
CA ASP A 313 -1.60 33.34 3.24
C ASP A 313 -0.24 33.03 2.59
N GLU A 314 0.71 33.95 2.71
CA GLU A 314 2.07 33.80 2.18
C GLU A 314 2.86 32.64 2.81
N HIS A 315 2.41 32.11 3.94
CA HIS A 315 3.08 31.00 4.65
C HIS A 315 2.51 29.61 4.25
N GLY A 316 1.25 29.58 3.75
CA GLY A 316 0.65 28.32 3.37
C GLY A 316 -0.87 28.28 3.45
N VAL A 317 -1.38 27.07 3.35
CA VAL A 317 -2.82 26.77 3.42
C VAL A 317 -3.15 26.17 4.78
N ARG A 318 -4.29 26.58 5.34
CA ARG A 318 -4.85 26.09 6.62
C ARG A 318 -6.28 25.63 6.41
N LEU A 319 -6.58 24.44 6.92
CA LEU A 319 -7.91 23.84 6.84
C LEU A 319 -8.33 23.34 8.22
N GLN A 320 -9.60 23.51 8.54
CA GLN A 320 -10.26 22.85 9.65
C GLN A 320 -11.32 21.91 9.08
N VAL A 321 -11.15 20.61 9.32
CA VAL A 321 -12.08 19.59 8.82
C VAL A 321 -12.70 18.85 9.99
N ARG A 322 -14.01 19.04 10.18
CA ARG A 322 -14.79 18.34 11.19
C ARG A 322 -15.16 16.96 10.67
N VAL A 323 -14.80 15.93 11.44
CA VAL A 323 -15.12 14.52 11.17
C VAL A 323 -16.07 14.01 12.24
N VAL A 324 -17.15 13.37 11.84
CA VAL A 324 -18.13 12.75 12.77
C VAL A 324 -18.24 11.28 12.44
N ASN A 325 -18.14 10.41 13.44
CA ASN A 325 -18.45 9.01 13.28
C ASN A 325 -19.99 8.85 13.19
N THR A 326 -20.47 8.51 12.01
CA THR A 326 -21.91 8.30 11.70
C THR A 326 -22.29 6.81 11.73
N GLY A 327 -21.33 5.93 11.97
CA GLY A 327 -21.53 4.48 12.07
C GLY A 327 -21.99 4.03 13.45
N ASP A 328 -22.04 2.73 13.63
CA ASP A 328 -22.47 2.04 14.88
C ASP A 328 -21.29 1.46 15.68
N ARG A 329 -20.04 1.65 15.17
CA ARG A 329 -18.80 1.13 15.79
C ARG A 329 -17.78 2.24 15.99
N PRO A 330 -16.92 2.13 17.00
CA PRO A 330 -15.77 3.01 17.12
C PRO A 330 -14.80 2.85 15.93
N GLY A 331 -14.26 3.95 15.43
CA GLY A 331 -13.32 3.91 14.31
C GLY A 331 -12.51 5.17 14.15
N ARG A 332 -11.60 5.18 13.16
CA ARG A 332 -10.70 6.29 12.84
C ARG A 332 -10.84 6.65 11.36
N GLU A 333 -10.91 7.94 11.07
CA GLU A 333 -10.94 8.43 9.69
C GLU A 333 -9.62 9.11 9.32
N VAL A 334 -9.24 8.97 8.04
CA VAL A 334 -8.09 9.67 7.46
C VAL A 334 -8.61 10.70 6.45
N VAL A 335 -8.42 11.96 6.76
CA VAL A 335 -8.72 13.07 5.85
C VAL A 335 -7.49 13.38 5.02
N GLN A 336 -7.66 13.46 3.70
CA GLN A 336 -6.59 13.73 2.74
C GLN A 336 -6.85 15.04 2.03
N VAL A 337 -5.82 15.87 1.94
CA VAL A 337 -5.84 17.16 1.25
C VAL A 337 -5.00 17.07 -0.01
N TYR A 338 -5.61 17.36 -1.14
CA TYR A 338 -4.95 17.39 -2.43
C TYR A 338 -4.91 18.81 -2.98
N ALA A 339 -3.86 19.13 -3.71
CA ALA A 339 -3.73 20.41 -4.41
C ALA A 339 -3.57 20.17 -5.91
N ALA A 340 -4.46 20.75 -6.71
CA ALA A 340 -4.41 20.77 -8.15
C ALA A 340 -3.83 22.11 -8.59
N ALA A 341 -2.61 22.10 -9.12
CA ALA A 341 -1.93 23.31 -9.58
C ALA A 341 -2.38 23.71 -11.01
N PRO A 342 -2.33 25.00 -11.38
CA PRO A 342 -2.64 25.43 -12.72
C PRO A 342 -1.66 24.84 -13.73
N TYR A 343 -2.18 24.38 -14.87
CA TYR A 343 -1.35 23.89 -15.96
C TYR A 343 -1.08 25.05 -16.92
N TYR A 344 0.10 25.64 -16.81
CA TYR A 344 0.47 26.81 -17.61
C TYR A 344 1.71 26.53 -18.49
N ALA A 345 2.93 26.68 -17.98
CA ALA A 345 4.16 26.44 -18.73
C ALA A 345 4.89 25.17 -18.28
N LEU A 346 4.88 24.87 -16.98
CA LEU A 346 5.56 23.72 -16.42
C LEU A 346 4.64 22.50 -16.34
N GLU A 347 5.21 21.32 -16.56
CA GLU A 347 4.49 20.06 -16.39
C GLU A 347 4.07 19.86 -14.94
N LYS A 348 2.82 19.48 -14.73
CA LYS A 348 2.21 19.23 -13.43
C LYS A 348 1.22 18.07 -13.50
N PRO A 349 1.17 17.20 -12.51
CA PRO A 349 0.09 16.23 -12.42
C PRO A 349 -1.24 16.95 -12.12
N ARG A 350 -2.35 16.24 -12.35
CA ARG A 350 -3.68 16.76 -12.04
C ARG A 350 -3.77 17.28 -10.61
N GLN A 351 -3.22 16.54 -9.65
CA GLN A 351 -3.17 16.89 -8.25
C GLN A 351 -2.03 16.17 -7.51
N VAL A 352 -1.65 16.72 -6.36
CA VAL A 352 -0.69 16.11 -5.44
C VAL A 352 -1.27 16.08 -4.03
N LEU A 353 -0.94 15.05 -3.24
CA LEU A 353 -1.24 15.02 -1.81
C LEU A 353 -0.40 16.09 -1.11
N ALA A 354 -1.07 17.10 -0.55
CA ALA A 354 -0.43 18.24 0.12
C ALA A 354 -0.35 18.03 1.64
N ALA A 355 -1.43 17.51 2.25
CA ALA A 355 -1.50 17.19 3.67
C ALA A 355 -2.45 16.00 3.92
N PHE A 356 -2.34 15.40 5.08
CA PHE A 356 -3.31 14.44 5.61
C PHE A 356 -3.31 14.45 7.12
N GLY A 357 -4.41 13.98 7.71
CA GLY A 357 -4.53 13.78 9.15
C GLY A 357 -5.43 12.60 9.47
N LYS A 358 -5.22 11.99 10.64
CA LYS A 358 -6.00 10.86 11.13
C LYS A 358 -6.61 11.22 12.48
N THR A 359 -7.88 10.95 12.65
CA THR A 359 -8.59 11.19 13.92
C THR A 359 -8.10 10.27 15.04
N GLY A 360 -8.37 10.65 16.26
CA GLY A 360 -8.47 9.73 17.38
C GLY A 360 -9.48 8.62 17.11
N LEU A 361 -9.62 7.66 18.05
CA LEU A 361 -10.69 6.67 17.98
C LEU A 361 -12.00 7.36 18.39
N LEU A 362 -12.91 7.53 17.44
CA LEU A 362 -14.20 8.17 17.65
C LEU A 362 -15.27 7.11 17.93
N ALA A 363 -15.97 7.24 19.04
CA ALA A 363 -17.18 6.46 19.31
C ALA A 363 -18.33 6.86 18.36
N PRO A 364 -19.38 6.04 18.18
CA PRO A 364 -20.58 6.41 17.44
C PRO A 364 -21.15 7.77 17.87
N GLY A 365 -21.34 8.68 16.93
CA GLY A 365 -21.79 10.06 17.17
C GLY A 365 -20.73 11.04 17.63
N GLU A 366 -19.52 10.59 17.99
CA GLU A 366 -18.42 11.46 18.39
C GLU A 366 -17.81 12.18 17.18
N ALA A 367 -17.28 13.38 17.45
CA ALA A 367 -16.67 14.22 16.40
C ALA A 367 -15.31 14.76 16.86
N GLU A 368 -14.43 14.97 15.88
CA GLU A 368 -13.15 15.63 16.04
C GLU A 368 -12.94 16.62 14.89
N THR A 369 -12.30 17.75 15.16
CA THR A 369 -11.88 18.68 14.13
C THR A 369 -10.37 18.58 13.94
N LEU A 370 -9.96 18.18 12.72
CA LEU A 370 -8.57 18.09 12.32
C LEU A 370 -8.09 19.44 11.78
N SER A 371 -6.98 19.94 12.30
CA SER A 371 -6.26 21.08 11.75
C SER A 371 -5.20 20.58 10.76
N LEU A 372 -5.36 20.89 9.48
CA LEU A 372 -4.48 20.45 8.41
C LEU A 372 -3.82 21.67 7.77
N THR A 373 -2.50 21.66 7.74
CA THR A 373 -1.71 22.75 7.18
C THR A 373 -0.64 22.25 6.22
N PHE A 374 -0.31 23.03 5.21
CA PHE A 374 0.86 22.78 4.38
C PHE A 374 1.43 24.09 3.84
N PRO A 375 2.76 24.19 3.68
CA PRO A 375 3.40 25.40 3.15
C PRO A 375 3.22 25.49 1.64
N LEU A 376 3.35 26.71 1.07
CA LEU A 376 3.21 26.94 -0.38
C LEU A 376 4.24 26.22 -1.20
N GLU A 377 5.41 25.87 -0.63
CA GLU A 377 6.47 25.07 -1.27
C GLU A 377 5.98 23.67 -1.73
N ARG A 378 4.89 23.17 -1.15
CA ARG A 378 4.26 21.91 -1.62
C ARG A 378 3.63 22.06 -3.01
N LEU A 379 3.39 23.29 -3.47
CA LEU A 379 2.77 23.61 -4.74
C LEU A 379 3.78 23.94 -5.85
N GLU A 380 5.07 24.05 -5.51
CA GLU A 380 6.17 24.41 -6.42
C GLU A 380 6.33 23.37 -7.54
N SER A 381 6.81 23.88 -8.67
CA SER A 381 7.33 23.06 -9.76
C SER A 381 8.75 23.50 -10.11
N PHE A 382 9.61 22.55 -10.47
CA PHE A 382 10.97 22.86 -10.89
C PHE A 382 10.99 23.33 -12.35
N SER A 383 11.63 24.47 -12.60
CA SER A 383 11.94 24.97 -13.94
C SER A 383 13.43 24.75 -14.22
N ALA A 384 13.74 23.85 -15.16
CA ALA A 384 15.11 23.62 -15.59
C ALA A 384 15.70 24.87 -16.29
N GLU A 385 14.89 25.59 -17.04
CA GLU A 385 15.28 26.84 -17.74
C GLU A 385 15.71 27.93 -16.76
N ARG A 386 14.91 28.12 -15.67
CA ARG A 386 15.18 29.13 -14.64
C ARG A 386 16.18 28.64 -13.58
N CYS A 387 16.49 27.36 -13.55
CA CYS A 387 17.23 26.71 -12.46
C CYS A 387 16.61 27.05 -11.09
N ALA A 388 15.27 27.02 -10.99
CA ALA A 388 14.54 27.46 -9.81
C ALA A 388 13.26 26.63 -9.59
N TYR A 389 12.83 26.58 -8.35
CA TYR A 389 11.46 26.20 -8.04
C TYR A 389 10.55 27.41 -8.19
N VAL A 390 9.38 27.18 -8.74
CA VAL A 390 8.45 28.26 -9.17
C VAL A 390 7.04 27.90 -8.76
N LEU A 391 6.34 28.87 -8.18
CA LEU A 391 4.88 28.89 -8.15
C LEU A 391 4.41 29.67 -9.38
N GLU A 392 3.74 28.99 -10.31
CA GLU A 392 3.21 29.67 -11.51
C GLU A 392 1.91 30.39 -11.18
N ARG A 393 1.69 31.49 -11.86
CA ARG A 393 0.40 32.21 -11.80
C ARG A 393 -0.77 31.33 -12.17
N GLY A 394 -1.95 31.63 -11.64
CA GLY A 394 -3.19 30.93 -11.92
C GLY A 394 -3.88 30.37 -10.68
N ASP A 395 -4.87 29.53 -10.90
CA ASP A 395 -5.73 29.00 -9.85
C ASP A 395 -5.23 27.63 -9.37
N TYR A 396 -4.95 27.54 -8.09
CA TYR A 396 -4.68 26.28 -7.37
C TYR A 396 -5.95 25.86 -6.65
N LEU A 397 -6.47 24.67 -6.94
CA LEU A 397 -7.63 24.12 -6.25
C LEU A 397 -7.18 23.22 -5.11
N ILE A 398 -7.56 23.59 -3.89
CA ILE A 398 -7.35 22.77 -2.71
C ILE A 398 -8.59 21.90 -2.51
N ARG A 399 -8.38 20.61 -2.33
CA ARG A 399 -9.41 19.58 -2.34
C ARG A 399 -9.29 18.72 -1.10
N VAL A 400 -10.40 18.33 -0.52
CA VAL A 400 -10.47 17.44 0.66
C VAL A 400 -11.23 16.18 0.30
N GLY A 401 -10.75 15.03 0.74
CA GLY A 401 -11.43 13.77 0.45
C GLY A 401 -10.89 12.53 1.17
N ARG A 402 -11.39 11.37 0.74
CA ARG A 402 -11.03 10.06 1.28
C ARG A 402 -9.84 9.44 0.58
N HIS A 403 -9.71 9.68 -0.71
CA HIS A 403 -8.64 9.17 -1.58
C HIS A 403 -8.55 9.99 -2.86
N SER A 404 -7.55 9.77 -3.69
CA SER A 404 -7.25 10.63 -4.85
C SER A 404 -8.39 10.75 -5.87
N ARG A 405 -9.34 9.82 -5.90
CA ARG A 405 -10.51 9.84 -6.80
C ARG A 405 -11.82 10.26 -6.13
N ASP A 406 -11.76 10.59 -4.84
CA ASP A 406 -12.94 11.02 -4.07
C ASP A 406 -12.56 12.24 -3.25
N THR A 407 -12.52 13.38 -3.92
CA THR A 407 -12.12 14.68 -3.37
C THR A 407 -13.05 15.79 -3.86
N GLU A 408 -13.34 16.76 -3.01
CA GLU A 408 -14.14 17.94 -3.30
C GLU A 408 -13.29 19.21 -3.18
N PRO A 409 -13.41 20.20 -4.10
CA PRO A 409 -12.72 21.48 -3.99
C PRO A 409 -13.31 22.31 -2.85
N VAL A 410 -12.45 22.77 -1.94
CA VAL A 410 -12.85 23.54 -0.75
C VAL A 410 -12.28 24.97 -0.72
N LEU A 411 -11.20 25.22 -1.48
CA LEU A 411 -10.56 26.53 -1.56
C LEU A 411 -9.90 26.67 -2.94
N ARG A 412 -10.02 27.89 -3.51
CA ARG A 412 -9.23 28.34 -4.66
C ARG A 412 -8.19 29.36 -4.18
N LEU A 413 -6.93 29.03 -4.40
CA LEU A 413 -5.83 29.95 -4.20
C LEU A 413 -5.42 30.51 -5.56
N ARG A 414 -5.53 31.85 -5.77
CA ARG A 414 -5.14 32.53 -7.01
C ARG A 414 -3.84 33.28 -6.80
N LEU A 415 -2.89 33.02 -7.69
CA LEU A 415 -1.64 33.75 -7.79
C LEU A 415 -1.69 34.63 -9.06
N ASP A 416 -1.50 35.97 -8.90
CA ASP A 416 -1.55 36.90 -9.99
C ASP A 416 -0.26 36.93 -10.84
N GLY A 417 0.85 36.44 -10.30
CA GLY A 417 2.17 36.39 -10.95
C GLY A 417 2.94 35.12 -10.60
N ASP A 418 3.96 34.81 -11.41
CA ASP A 418 4.92 33.74 -11.08
C ASP A 418 5.83 34.23 -9.94
N ALA A 419 6.13 33.32 -9.00
CA ALA A 419 7.08 33.57 -7.92
C ALA A 419 8.19 32.50 -7.93
N GLU A 420 9.46 32.96 -8.03
CA GLU A 420 10.61 32.07 -7.78
C GLU A 420 10.79 31.93 -6.28
N THR A 421 10.53 30.74 -5.75
CA THR A 421 10.60 30.45 -4.31
C THR A 421 12.00 30.06 -3.88
N ARG A 422 12.71 29.33 -4.75
CA ARG A 422 14.05 28.85 -4.44
C ARG A 422 14.90 28.66 -5.70
N ARG A 423 16.00 29.35 -5.78
CA ARG A 423 16.99 29.16 -6.85
C ARG A 423 17.98 28.04 -6.49
N VAL A 424 18.29 27.19 -7.45
CA VAL A 424 19.17 26.02 -7.29
C VAL A 424 20.19 25.93 -8.43
N ARG A 425 21.12 25.00 -8.31
CA ARG A 425 22.03 24.63 -9.41
C ARG A 425 21.52 23.34 -10.06
N HIS A 426 21.36 23.36 -11.38
CA HIS A 426 21.08 22.15 -12.15
C HIS A 426 22.41 21.44 -12.44
N ILE A 427 22.84 20.59 -11.51
CA ILE A 427 24.18 19.96 -11.54
C ILE A 427 24.26 18.70 -12.40
N CYS A 428 23.12 18.08 -12.74
CA CYS A 428 23.04 16.87 -13.55
C CYS A 428 22.01 17.07 -14.69
N PRO A 429 22.25 17.98 -15.64
CA PRO A 429 21.39 18.08 -16.83
C PRO A 429 21.55 16.80 -17.66
N LEU A 430 20.49 16.40 -18.37
CA LEU A 430 20.61 15.34 -19.37
C LEU A 430 21.56 15.80 -20.49
N GLU A 431 22.47 14.90 -20.92
CA GLU A 431 23.36 15.16 -22.07
C GLU A 431 22.57 15.25 -23.37
N GLU A 432 21.55 14.40 -23.51
CA GLU A 432 20.63 14.40 -24.65
C GLU A 432 19.18 14.55 -24.16
N PRO A 433 18.33 15.27 -24.93
CA PRO A 433 16.90 15.37 -24.62
C PRO A 433 16.24 14.00 -24.61
N MET A 434 15.47 13.70 -23.57
CA MET A 434 14.66 12.50 -23.48
C MET A 434 13.19 12.88 -23.62
N GLU A 435 12.46 12.17 -24.49
CA GLU A 435 11.01 12.32 -24.58
C GLU A 435 10.37 11.76 -23.31
N THR A 436 9.56 12.57 -22.64
CA THR A 436 8.84 12.24 -21.43
C THR A 436 7.34 12.41 -21.62
N LEU A 437 6.54 11.75 -20.78
CA LEU A 437 5.11 11.99 -20.74
C LEU A 437 4.80 13.47 -20.48
N SER A 438 3.78 13.96 -21.16
CA SER A 438 3.31 15.34 -21.05
C SER A 438 1.79 15.37 -20.94
N ARG A 439 1.26 16.20 -20.06
CA ARG A 439 -0.17 16.49 -19.92
C ARG A 439 -0.67 17.42 -21.04
N ARG A 440 0.19 17.96 -21.88
CA ARG A 440 -0.17 18.95 -22.90
C ARG A 440 -1.27 18.44 -23.82
N GLY A 441 -2.38 19.17 -23.90
CA GLY A 441 -3.57 18.77 -24.68
C GLY A 441 -4.53 17.80 -23.96
N ALA A 442 -4.25 17.38 -22.74
CA ALA A 442 -5.21 16.60 -21.96
C ALA A 442 -6.43 17.47 -21.57
N PRO A 443 -7.67 16.93 -21.59
CA PRO A 443 -8.85 17.69 -21.21
C PRO A 443 -8.80 18.08 -19.73
N VAL A 444 -9.21 19.33 -19.45
CA VAL A 444 -9.36 19.81 -18.06
C VAL A 444 -10.63 19.17 -17.47
N PRO A 445 -10.54 18.46 -16.36
CA PRO A 445 -11.69 17.86 -15.70
C PRO A 445 -12.74 18.89 -15.29
N ALA A 446 -14.01 18.47 -15.27
CA ALA A 446 -15.13 19.37 -14.94
C ALA A 446 -15.03 19.95 -13.51
N GLU A 447 -14.50 19.16 -12.56
CA GLU A 447 -14.31 19.56 -11.15
C GLU A 447 -13.30 20.70 -10.99
N GLU A 448 -12.35 20.85 -11.91
CA GLU A 448 -11.39 21.96 -11.89
C GLU A 448 -12.08 23.29 -12.27
N ARG A 449 -13.33 23.24 -12.75
CA ARG A 449 -14.18 24.39 -13.03
C ARG A 449 -15.09 24.80 -11.85
N ALA A 450 -15.07 24.04 -10.76
CA ALA A 450 -15.85 24.38 -9.56
C ALA A 450 -15.39 25.74 -8.99
N GLU A 451 -16.32 26.44 -8.34
CA GLU A 451 -16.09 27.77 -7.79
C GLU A 451 -16.14 27.78 -6.25
N PRO A 452 -15.16 27.18 -5.55
CA PRO A 452 -15.04 27.30 -4.11
C PRO A 452 -14.65 28.74 -3.71
N PRO A 453 -14.69 29.09 -2.42
CA PRO A 453 -14.16 30.35 -1.91
C PRO A 453 -12.76 30.62 -2.46
N THR A 454 -12.48 31.87 -2.82
CA THR A 454 -11.22 32.27 -3.47
C THR A 454 -10.43 33.21 -2.57
N VAL A 455 -9.16 32.84 -2.33
CA VAL A 455 -8.14 33.71 -1.72
C VAL A 455 -7.16 34.13 -2.81
N ILE A 456 -6.83 35.40 -2.87
CA ILE A 456 -5.87 35.95 -3.84
C ILE A 456 -4.60 36.30 -3.07
N LEU A 457 -3.46 35.77 -3.51
CA LEU A 457 -2.15 36.08 -2.96
C LEU A 457 -1.31 36.83 -3.99
N ALA A 458 -0.81 37.97 -3.58
CA ALA A 458 0.25 38.71 -4.29
C ALA A 458 1.58 38.28 -3.67
N LEU A 459 2.28 37.35 -4.31
CA LEU A 459 3.63 36.97 -3.90
C LEU A 459 4.62 37.91 -4.58
N LEU A 460 5.42 38.60 -3.77
CA LEU A 460 6.44 39.56 -4.24
C LEU A 460 7.75 38.86 -4.65
#